data_b00c6ecfc180b6f22412ed074df31122
#
_entry.id   b00c6ecfc180b6f22412ed074df31122
#
_cell.length_a   1.000
_cell.length_b   1.000
_cell.length_c   1.000
_cell.angle_alpha   90.00
_cell.angle_beta   90.00
_cell.angle_gamma   90.00
#
_symmetry.space_group_name_H-M   'P 1'
#
loop_
_entity.id
_entity.type
_entity.pdbx_description
1 polymer ?
#
loop_
_entity_poly.entity_id
_entity_poly.type
_entity_poly.pdbx_seq_one_letter_code
_entity_poly.pdbx_strand_id
1 'polypeptide(L)'
;MALETKKSHHKRLFLQLIAFSWAMVLCFVGYQYIREKEYKSEFLNAQLQQYNRHLLATVEEGEPYEEYIATHDKPFEELRISIITLTGAVVYDNTISLDSLDNHRGRPEVANALAEGEGYNISRQSTSDGREYFYSATRGERVVVRTAIPYSSTLQDLLKADWSFLVVMISITLVMSVVAYFTTRKLGKDIERVNRYEAEQERNRLKRQLTNNINHELKTPVASIQVCLETLLSGINLSEEKRQELIERCYTNNERLRRLLADVSLITRMEDGSALIGKERVVINDIIDEVAKELEMLPEDERLLLHTDFSDEVIIDGNPSLIGSIFRNLTENAIAYSEGRNIYISLLENNEKLCRIRFEDDGKGVEQKHLSHLFERFYRVDKGRSRQKGGTGLGLAIVKHAVQFHGGTITVTNRPNGGLRFEFTLSK
;
A
#
# COMPACT_ATOMS: atom_id res chain seq x y z
N MET A 1 5.14 12.87 3.01
CA MET A 1 5.07 11.88 1.91
C MET A 1 4.59 10.49 2.35
N ALA A 2 5.07 9.85 3.41
CA ALA A 2 4.59 8.53 3.86
C ALA A 2 3.13 8.51 4.39
N LEU A 3 2.62 9.60 4.95
CA LEU A 3 1.24 9.72 5.46
C LEU A 3 0.18 9.91 4.35
N GLU A 4 0.54 10.53 3.24
CA GLU A 4 -0.38 10.68 2.09
C GLU A 4 -0.54 9.37 1.31
N THR A 5 0.49 8.56 1.20
CA THR A 5 0.43 7.25 0.55
C THR A 5 -0.45 6.26 1.31
N LYS A 6 -0.46 6.28 2.65
CA LYS A 6 -1.30 5.41 3.48
C LYS A 6 -2.80 5.75 3.40
N LYS A 7 -3.15 7.04 3.31
CA LYS A 7 -4.55 7.50 3.09
C LYS A 7 -5.10 7.06 1.74
N SER A 8 -4.24 6.86 0.74
CA SER A 8 -4.58 6.36 -0.59
C SER A 8 -4.95 4.86 -0.58
N HIS A 9 -4.30 4.03 0.25
CA HIS A 9 -4.52 2.58 0.24
C HIS A 9 -5.92 2.17 0.74
N HIS A 10 -6.43 2.76 1.83
CA HIS A 10 -7.79 2.44 2.32
C HIS A 10 -8.87 2.84 1.33
N LYS A 11 -8.73 4.02 0.70
CA LYS A 11 -9.66 4.46 -0.35
C LYS A 11 -9.63 3.54 -1.56
N ARG A 12 -8.44 3.09 -1.99
CA ARG A 12 -8.28 2.15 -3.11
C ARG A 12 -8.91 0.79 -2.79
N LEU A 13 -8.64 0.23 -1.62
CA LEU A 13 -9.22 -1.03 -1.19
C LEU A 13 -10.75 -0.97 -1.12
N PHE A 14 -11.30 0.10 -0.56
CA PHE A 14 -12.74 0.35 -0.52
C PHE A 14 -13.34 0.43 -1.92
N LEU A 15 -12.74 1.19 -2.84
CA LEU A 15 -13.18 1.31 -4.22
C LEU A 15 -13.12 -0.04 -4.96
N GLN A 16 -12.07 -0.83 -4.73
CA GLN A 16 -11.93 -2.17 -5.32
C GLN A 16 -13.03 -3.12 -4.82
N LEU A 17 -13.32 -3.13 -3.52
CA LEU A 17 -14.37 -3.96 -2.93
C LEU A 17 -15.76 -3.59 -3.47
N ILE A 18 -16.08 -2.29 -3.57
CA ILE A 18 -17.34 -1.83 -4.16
C ILE A 18 -17.40 -2.17 -5.64
N ALA A 19 -16.36 -1.91 -6.42
CA ALA A 19 -16.33 -2.24 -7.84
C ALA A 19 -16.55 -3.74 -8.07
N PHE A 20 -15.90 -4.61 -7.28
CA PHE A 20 -16.08 -6.05 -7.34
C PHE A 20 -17.51 -6.46 -6.96
N SER A 21 -18.08 -5.90 -5.89
CA SER A 21 -19.47 -6.17 -5.48
C SER A 21 -20.47 -5.80 -6.58
N TRP A 22 -20.35 -4.61 -7.18
CA TRP A 22 -21.22 -4.17 -8.25
C TRP A 22 -21.04 -4.99 -9.54
N ALA A 23 -19.80 -5.38 -9.88
CA ALA A 23 -19.54 -6.27 -11.02
C ALA A 23 -20.21 -7.62 -10.83
N MET A 24 -20.13 -8.20 -9.64
CA MET A 24 -20.79 -9.46 -9.29
C MET A 24 -22.31 -9.37 -9.41
N VAL A 25 -22.92 -8.27 -8.94
CA VAL A 25 -24.36 -8.04 -9.05
C VAL A 25 -24.78 -7.88 -10.51
N LEU A 26 -24.02 -7.13 -11.32
CA LEU A 26 -24.31 -6.97 -12.75
C LEU A 26 -24.24 -8.30 -13.51
N CYS A 27 -23.23 -9.13 -13.23
CA CYS A 27 -23.11 -10.47 -13.81
C CYS A 27 -24.30 -11.36 -13.42
N PHE A 28 -24.68 -11.34 -12.14
CA PHE A 28 -25.80 -12.14 -11.64
C PHE A 28 -27.13 -11.68 -12.24
N VAL A 29 -27.38 -10.38 -12.32
CA VAL A 29 -28.56 -9.79 -12.94
C VAL A 29 -28.63 -10.16 -14.44
N GLY A 30 -27.51 -10.06 -15.15
CA GLY A 30 -27.46 -10.47 -16.56
C GLY A 30 -27.77 -11.96 -16.75
N TYR A 31 -27.18 -12.81 -15.91
CA TYR A 31 -27.48 -14.26 -15.94
C TYR A 31 -28.96 -14.54 -15.63
N GLN A 32 -29.51 -13.92 -14.59
CA GLN A 32 -30.89 -14.11 -14.18
C GLN A 32 -31.88 -13.64 -15.28
N TYR A 33 -31.58 -12.52 -15.94
CA TYR A 33 -32.39 -12.03 -17.07
C TYR A 33 -32.45 -13.03 -18.22
N ILE A 34 -31.33 -13.63 -18.59
CA ILE A 34 -31.25 -14.64 -19.65
C ILE A 34 -32.02 -15.89 -19.24
N ARG A 35 -31.80 -16.39 -18.04
CA ARG A 35 -32.44 -17.60 -17.52
C ARG A 35 -33.96 -17.46 -17.39
N GLU A 36 -34.42 -16.30 -16.94
CA GLU A 36 -35.88 -16.04 -16.84
C GLU A 36 -36.55 -16.03 -18.22
N LYS A 37 -35.89 -15.40 -19.20
CA LYS A 37 -36.41 -15.42 -20.58
C LYS A 37 -36.49 -16.83 -21.18
N GLU A 38 -35.44 -17.63 -20.97
CA GLU A 38 -35.43 -19.04 -21.39
C GLU A 38 -36.56 -19.81 -20.70
N TYR A 39 -36.65 -19.73 -19.38
CA TYR A 39 -37.69 -20.44 -18.62
C TYR A 39 -39.10 -20.08 -19.06
N LYS A 40 -39.40 -18.79 -19.27
CA LYS A 40 -40.72 -18.34 -19.73
C LYS A 40 -41.03 -18.85 -21.14
N SER A 41 -40.05 -18.91 -22.03
CA SER A 41 -40.22 -19.46 -23.37
C SER A 41 -40.41 -20.97 -23.37
N GLU A 42 -39.69 -21.71 -22.55
CA GLU A 42 -39.86 -23.15 -22.34
C GLU A 42 -41.23 -23.48 -21.75
N PHE A 43 -41.65 -22.70 -20.74
CA PHE A 43 -42.99 -22.87 -20.14
C PHE A 43 -44.12 -22.64 -21.15
N LEU A 44 -44.01 -21.57 -21.95
CA LEU A 44 -44.96 -21.29 -23.02
C LEU A 44 -44.99 -22.41 -24.07
N ASN A 45 -43.80 -22.88 -24.45
CA ASN A 45 -43.72 -24.03 -25.41
C ASN A 45 -44.35 -25.29 -24.85
N ALA A 46 -44.12 -25.60 -23.55
CA ALA A 46 -44.72 -26.77 -22.91
C ALA A 46 -46.26 -26.74 -22.92
N GLN A 47 -46.86 -25.56 -22.68
CA GLN A 47 -48.33 -25.40 -22.79
C GLN A 47 -48.82 -25.63 -24.22
N LEU A 48 -48.14 -25.11 -25.23
CA LEU A 48 -48.50 -25.32 -26.63
C LEU A 48 -48.30 -26.78 -27.06
N GLN A 49 -47.24 -27.43 -26.62
CA GLN A 49 -47.01 -28.84 -26.91
C GLN A 49 -48.03 -29.74 -26.26
N GLN A 50 -48.51 -29.43 -25.06
CA GLN A 50 -49.60 -30.17 -24.45
C GLN A 50 -50.86 -30.11 -25.33
N TYR A 51 -51.23 -28.91 -25.81
CA TYR A 51 -52.33 -28.73 -26.71
C TYR A 51 -52.09 -29.48 -28.05
N ASN A 52 -50.88 -29.37 -28.63
CA ASN A 52 -50.50 -30.07 -29.86
C ASN A 52 -50.62 -31.57 -29.71
N ARG A 53 -50.23 -32.20 -28.62
CA ARG A 53 -50.32 -33.63 -28.35
C ARG A 53 -51.82 -34.12 -28.30
N HIS A 54 -52.69 -33.33 -27.65
CA HIS A 54 -54.12 -33.69 -27.59
C HIS A 54 -54.76 -33.60 -28.97
N LEU A 55 -54.46 -32.52 -29.70
CA LEU A 55 -54.99 -32.44 -31.09
C LEU A 55 -54.38 -33.51 -31.98
N LEU A 56 -53.13 -33.88 -31.80
CA LEU A 56 -52.46 -34.93 -32.54
C LEU A 56 -53.14 -36.31 -32.34
N ALA A 57 -53.47 -36.62 -31.07
CA ALA A 57 -54.23 -37.88 -30.77
C ALA A 57 -55.53 -37.93 -31.50
N THR A 58 -56.35 -36.86 -31.52
CA THR A 58 -57.60 -36.74 -32.25
C THR A 58 -57.41 -36.95 -33.74
N VAL A 59 -56.34 -36.33 -34.31
CA VAL A 59 -56.04 -36.48 -35.76
C VAL A 59 -55.65 -37.93 -36.13
N GLU A 60 -54.91 -38.62 -35.28
CA GLU A 60 -54.42 -39.99 -35.51
C GLU A 60 -55.47 -41.03 -35.30
N GLU A 61 -56.44 -40.81 -34.42
CA GLU A 61 -57.66 -41.65 -34.23
C GLU A 61 -58.60 -41.49 -35.35
N GLY A 62 -58.43 -40.54 -36.27
CA GLY A 62 -59.29 -40.32 -37.43
C GLY A 62 -60.54 -39.54 -37.11
N GLU A 63 -60.62 -38.90 -35.96
CA GLU A 63 -61.76 -38.04 -35.61
C GLU A 63 -61.63 -36.66 -36.32
N PRO A 64 -62.82 -35.98 -36.54
CA PRO A 64 -62.84 -34.69 -37.22
C PRO A 64 -62.14 -33.62 -36.37
N TYR A 65 -60.86 -33.29 -36.69
CA TYR A 65 -60.04 -32.33 -35.96
C TYR A 65 -60.60 -30.88 -35.97
N GLU A 66 -61.45 -30.58 -36.99
CA GLU A 66 -62.19 -29.31 -37.08
C GLU A 66 -63.16 -29.14 -35.90
N GLU A 67 -63.85 -30.21 -35.52
CA GLU A 67 -64.79 -30.24 -34.41
C GLU A 67 -64.02 -30.10 -33.06
N TYR A 68 -62.86 -30.77 -32.93
CA TYR A 68 -62.01 -30.62 -31.78
C TYR A 68 -61.55 -29.18 -31.60
N ILE A 69 -61.04 -28.55 -32.69
CA ILE A 69 -60.54 -27.18 -32.68
C ILE A 69 -61.64 -26.15 -32.34
N ALA A 70 -62.90 -26.47 -32.74
CA ALA A 70 -64.05 -25.61 -32.49
C ALA A 70 -64.66 -25.75 -31.09
N THR A 71 -64.56 -26.95 -30.47
CA THR A 71 -65.22 -27.25 -29.18
C THR A 71 -64.33 -27.21 -27.98
N HIS A 72 -62.99 -27.36 -28.12
CA HIS A 72 -62.06 -27.39 -27.01
C HIS A 72 -61.45 -26.02 -26.79
N ASP A 73 -61.28 -25.69 -25.50
CA ASP A 73 -60.64 -24.43 -25.09
C ASP A 73 -59.19 -24.34 -25.60
N LYS A 74 -58.91 -23.26 -26.30
CA LYS A 74 -57.53 -22.93 -26.73
C LYS A 74 -56.77 -22.30 -25.62
N PRO A 75 -55.49 -22.64 -25.43
CA PRO A 75 -54.67 -22.02 -24.40
C PRO A 75 -54.48 -20.51 -24.61
N PHE A 76 -54.74 -20.02 -25.84
CA PHE A 76 -54.66 -18.60 -26.19
C PHE A 76 -55.76 -18.24 -27.22
N GLU A 77 -56.37 -17.05 -27.08
CA GLU A 77 -57.48 -16.61 -27.95
C GLU A 77 -57.09 -16.53 -29.44
N GLU A 78 -55.89 -16.01 -29.73
CA GLU A 78 -55.38 -15.86 -31.10
C GLU A 78 -54.46 -17.01 -31.51
N LEU A 79 -54.80 -18.25 -31.14
CA LEU A 79 -53.97 -19.41 -31.50
C LEU A 79 -54.19 -19.79 -32.98
N ARG A 80 -53.14 -19.70 -33.80
CA ARG A 80 -53.04 -20.22 -35.10
C ARG A 80 -52.62 -21.68 -35.04
N ILE A 81 -53.35 -22.54 -35.74
CA ILE A 81 -53.16 -24.00 -35.75
C ILE A 81 -52.99 -24.46 -37.20
N SER A 82 -51.91 -25.20 -37.48
CA SER A 82 -51.64 -25.80 -38.77
C SER A 82 -51.37 -27.30 -38.61
N ILE A 83 -51.97 -28.13 -39.48
CA ILE A 83 -51.65 -29.56 -39.57
C ILE A 83 -50.80 -29.73 -40.82
N ILE A 84 -49.65 -30.39 -40.69
CA ILE A 84 -48.64 -30.48 -41.75
C ILE A 84 -48.28 -31.95 -41.95
N THR A 85 -48.20 -32.42 -43.17
CA THR A 85 -47.74 -33.78 -43.48
C THR A 85 -46.23 -33.92 -43.15
N LEU A 86 -45.76 -35.15 -43.03
CA LEU A 86 -44.27 -35.38 -42.80
C LEU A 86 -43.43 -34.91 -44.01
N THR A 87 -44.06 -34.72 -45.18
CA THR A 87 -43.42 -34.14 -46.36
C THR A 87 -43.38 -32.60 -46.35
N GLY A 88 -44.08 -31.97 -45.38
CA GLY A 88 -44.12 -30.52 -45.17
C GLY A 88 -45.32 -29.83 -45.86
N ALA A 89 -46.21 -30.53 -46.52
CA ALA A 89 -47.41 -29.94 -47.09
C ALA A 89 -48.44 -29.62 -46.00
N VAL A 90 -49.01 -28.40 -45.99
CA VAL A 90 -50.02 -27.99 -45.03
C VAL A 90 -51.39 -28.55 -45.50
N VAL A 91 -52.06 -29.33 -44.66
CA VAL A 91 -53.38 -29.91 -44.94
C VAL A 91 -54.53 -29.18 -44.25
N TYR A 92 -54.16 -28.38 -43.19
CA TYR A 92 -55.11 -27.54 -42.48
C TYR A 92 -54.40 -26.32 -41.90
N ASP A 93 -55.05 -25.16 -41.96
CA ASP A 93 -54.66 -23.93 -41.24
C ASP A 93 -55.94 -23.16 -40.89
N ASN A 94 -56.14 -22.82 -39.64
CA ASN A 94 -57.34 -22.12 -39.17
C ASN A 94 -57.37 -20.62 -39.50
N THR A 95 -56.28 -20.07 -40.04
CA THR A 95 -56.12 -18.60 -40.21
C THR A 95 -55.92 -18.24 -41.70
N ILE A 96 -55.22 -19.07 -42.47
CA ILE A 96 -54.80 -18.75 -43.84
C ILE A 96 -55.29 -19.82 -44.81
N SER A 97 -55.74 -19.44 -46.05
CA SER A 97 -56.14 -20.34 -47.07
C SER A 97 -54.97 -21.23 -47.52
N LEU A 98 -55.26 -22.54 -47.71
CA LEU A 98 -54.25 -23.55 -48.09
C LEU A 98 -53.56 -23.22 -49.43
N ASP A 99 -54.26 -22.61 -50.36
CA ASP A 99 -53.72 -22.25 -51.68
C ASP A 99 -52.59 -21.21 -51.62
N SER A 100 -52.44 -20.46 -50.48
CA SER A 100 -51.43 -19.43 -50.29
C SER A 100 -50.28 -19.90 -49.43
N LEU A 101 -50.23 -21.19 -49.01
CA LEU A 101 -49.26 -21.72 -48.13
C LEU A 101 -48.15 -22.52 -48.81
N ASP A 102 -46.89 -22.12 -48.62
CA ASP A 102 -45.73 -22.85 -49.10
C ASP A 102 -45.47 -24.12 -48.27
N ASN A 103 -44.58 -25.00 -48.76
CA ASN A 103 -44.13 -26.15 -48.01
C ASN A 103 -43.37 -25.72 -46.71
N HIS A 104 -43.78 -26.25 -45.59
CA HIS A 104 -43.28 -25.89 -44.25
C HIS A 104 -42.16 -26.79 -43.73
N ARG A 105 -41.66 -27.78 -44.47
CA ARG A 105 -40.63 -28.73 -44.01
C ARG A 105 -39.33 -28.06 -43.58
N GLY A 106 -38.96 -26.98 -44.27
CA GLY A 106 -37.73 -26.20 -43.94
C GLY A 106 -37.89 -25.17 -42.81
N ARG A 107 -39.06 -25.08 -42.17
CA ARG A 107 -39.28 -24.19 -41.05
C ARG A 107 -38.58 -24.72 -39.81
N PRO A 108 -37.79 -23.92 -39.06
CA PRO A 108 -36.98 -24.40 -37.92
C PRO A 108 -37.77 -25.22 -36.90
N GLU A 109 -38.96 -24.75 -36.51
CA GLU A 109 -39.83 -25.44 -35.56
C GLU A 109 -40.32 -26.80 -36.11
N VAL A 110 -40.63 -26.89 -37.42
CA VAL A 110 -41.08 -28.12 -38.06
C VAL A 110 -39.90 -29.07 -38.31
N ALA A 111 -38.76 -28.55 -38.74
CA ALA A 111 -37.57 -29.36 -38.98
C ALA A 111 -37.07 -30.00 -37.67
N ASN A 112 -37.06 -29.24 -36.57
CA ASN A 112 -36.71 -29.77 -35.25
C ASN A 112 -37.76 -30.81 -34.78
N ALA A 113 -39.04 -30.54 -34.95
CA ALA A 113 -40.07 -31.51 -34.62
C ALA A 113 -39.95 -32.83 -35.45
N LEU A 114 -39.59 -32.74 -36.72
CA LEU A 114 -39.33 -33.92 -37.55
C LEU A 114 -38.12 -34.74 -37.11
N ALA A 115 -37.08 -34.07 -36.58
CA ALA A 115 -35.84 -34.70 -36.13
C ALA A 115 -35.93 -35.24 -34.69
N GLU A 116 -36.49 -34.45 -33.77
CA GLU A 116 -36.45 -34.69 -32.32
C GLU A 116 -37.82 -35.01 -31.70
N GLY A 117 -38.89 -34.96 -32.49
CA GLY A 117 -40.28 -35.13 -32.04
C GLY A 117 -40.98 -33.82 -31.69
N GLU A 118 -40.24 -32.83 -31.25
CA GLU A 118 -40.75 -31.51 -30.84
C GLU A 118 -39.82 -30.41 -31.30
N GLY A 119 -40.35 -29.23 -31.56
CA GLY A 119 -39.56 -28.06 -31.93
C GLY A 119 -40.31 -26.75 -31.69
N TYR A 120 -39.59 -25.69 -31.36
CA TYR A 120 -40.19 -24.38 -31.22
C TYR A 120 -39.28 -23.26 -31.74
N ASN A 121 -39.87 -22.09 -31.98
CA ASN A 121 -39.12 -20.88 -32.34
C ASN A 121 -39.79 -19.69 -31.68
N ILE A 122 -39.00 -18.92 -30.92
CA ILE A 122 -39.48 -17.83 -30.02
C ILE A 122 -40.05 -16.65 -30.82
N SER A 123 -39.42 -16.30 -31.94
CA SER A 123 -39.84 -15.17 -32.76
C SER A 123 -39.38 -15.38 -34.19
N ARG A 124 -40.34 -15.61 -35.07
CA ARG A 124 -40.10 -15.73 -36.49
C ARG A 124 -41.22 -15.04 -37.30
N GLN A 125 -40.79 -14.27 -38.27
CA GLN A 125 -41.75 -13.63 -39.21
C GLN A 125 -42.38 -14.68 -40.12
N SER A 126 -43.70 -14.67 -40.16
CA SER A 126 -44.48 -15.49 -41.06
C SER A 126 -44.38 -14.96 -42.48
N THR A 127 -44.07 -15.84 -43.44
CA THR A 127 -44.03 -15.47 -44.87
C THR A 127 -45.39 -15.29 -45.47
N SER A 128 -46.45 -15.78 -44.80
CA SER A 128 -47.81 -15.80 -45.33
C SER A 128 -48.60 -14.52 -45.00
N ASP A 129 -48.36 -13.90 -43.85
CA ASP A 129 -49.07 -12.69 -43.39
C ASP A 129 -48.17 -11.57 -42.87
N GLY A 130 -46.83 -11.80 -42.87
CA GLY A 130 -45.83 -10.81 -42.46
C GLY A 130 -45.77 -10.55 -40.96
N ARG A 131 -46.56 -11.19 -40.10
CA ARG A 131 -46.54 -11.04 -38.65
C ARG A 131 -45.48 -11.92 -38.02
N GLU A 132 -44.97 -11.50 -36.87
CA GLU A 132 -44.13 -12.35 -36.03
C GLU A 132 -44.96 -13.26 -35.14
N TYR A 133 -44.48 -14.50 -34.97
CA TYR A 133 -45.14 -15.50 -34.13
C TYR A 133 -44.13 -16.26 -33.28
N PHE A 134 -44.60 -16.69 -32.11
CA PHE A 134 -44.00 -17.79 -31.36
C PHE A 134 -44.57 -19.08 -31.90
N TYR A 135 -43.75 -20.00 -32.40
CA TYR A 135 -44.13 -21.26 -32.97
C TYR A 135 -43.77 -22.43 -32.06
N SER A 136 -44.70 -23.42 -31.95
CA SER A 136 -44.45 -24.74 -31.38
C SER A 136 -44.95 -25.81 -32.31
N ALA A 137 -44.18 -26.87 -32.53
CA ALA A 137 -44.55 -27.98 -33.39
C ALA A 137 -44.27 -29.30 -32.68
N THR A 138 -45.20 -30.28 -32.87
CA THR A 138 -45.11 -31.63 -32.32
C THR A 138 -45.36 -32.62 -33.42
N ARG A 139 -44.46 -33.61 -33.58
CA ARG A 139 -44.55 -34.67 -34.59
C ARG A 139 -45.32 -35.83 -34.02
N GLY A 140 -46.25 -36.33 -34.85
CA GLY A 140 -46.93 -37.64 -34.72
C GLY A 140 -46.43 -38.68 -35.72
N GLU A 141 -47.18 -39.77 -35.83
CA GLU A 141 -46.89 -40.86 -36.79
C GLU A 141 -47.13 -40.46 -38.25
N ARG A 142 -48.13 -39.64 -38.49
CA ARG A 142 -48.60 -39.31 -39.87
C ARG A 142 -48.45 -37.80 -40.17
N VAL A 143 -48.57 -36.96 -39.16
CA VAL A 143 -48.61 -35.50 -39.33
C VAL A 143 -47.76 -34.81 -38.26
N VAL A 144 -47.50 -33.52 -38.48
CA VAL A 144 -46.93 -32.55 -37.48
C VAL A 144 -48.05 -31.56 -37.18
N VAL A 145 -48.39 -31.40 -35.93
CA VAL A 145 -49.26 -30.31 -35.46
C VAL A 145 -48.39 -29.15 -35.09
N ARG A 146 -48.63 -27.97 -35.65
CA ARG A 146 -47.95 -26.73 -35.38
C ARG A 146 -48.93 -25.69 -34.84
N THR A 147 -48.64 -25.14 -33.69
CA THR A 147 -49.35 -24.00 -33.15
C THR A 147 -48.49 -22.75 -33.21
N ALA A 148 -49.13 -21.60 -33.35
CA ALA A 148 -48.43 -20.31 -33.37
C ALA A 148 -49.25 -19.25 -32.64
N ILE A 149 -48.55 -18.43 -31.82
CA ILE A 149 -49.14 -17.28 -31.14
C ILE A 149 -48.52 -16.01 -31.74
N PRO A 150 -49.35 -15.01 -32.12
CA PRO A 150 -48.80 -13.74 -32.60
C PRO A 150 -47.88 -13.14 -31.58
N TYR A 151 -46.75 -12.62 -32.02
CA TYR A 151 -45.79 -11.92 -31.15
C TYR A 151 -46.30 -10.51 -30.84
N SER A 152 -47.46 -10.47 -30.17
CA SER A 152 -48.16 -9.25 -29.73
C SER A 152 -47.45 -8.59 -28.53
N SER A 153 -47.89 -7.38 -28.21
CA SER A 153 -47.43 -6.69 -26.98
C SER A 153 -47.67 -7.51 -25.72
N THR A 154 -48.78 -8.23 -25.66
CA THR A 154 -49.12 -9.12 -24.52
C THR A 154 -48.11 -10.26 -24.37
N LEU A 155 -47.74 -10.93 -25.49
CA LEU A 155 -46.75 -11.99 -25.46
C LEU A 155 -45.36 -11.46 -25.14
N GLN A 156 -45.00 -10.30 -25.68
CA GLN A 156 -43.75 -9.60 -25.30
C GLN A 156 -43.69 -9.30 -23.80
N ASP A 157 -44.80 -8.84 -23.21
CA ASP A 157 -44.89 -8.54 -21.78
C ASP A 157 -44.80 -9.80 -20.90
N LEU A 158 -45.38 -10.91 -21.35
CA LEU A 158 -45.23 -12.21 -20.69
C LEU A 158 -43.76 -12.71 -20.70
N LEU A 159 -43.07 -12.49 -21.80
CA LEU A 159 -41.64 -12.91 -21.94
C LEU A 159 -40.63 -11.93 -21.35
N LYS A 160 -41.04 -10.71 -20.96
CA LYS A 160 -40.16 -9.77 -20.29
C LYS A 160 -39.77 -10.26 -18.89
N ALA A 161 -38.53 -10.06 -18.53
CA ALA A 161 -38.07 -10.34 -17.18
C ALA A 161 -38.74 -9.40 -16.17
N ASP A 162 -38.96 -9.91 -14.96
CA ASP A 162 -39.60 -9.15 -13.90
C ASP A 162 -38.61 -8.09 -13.30
N TRP A 163 -38.95 -6.84 -13.49
CA TRP A 163 -38.14 -5.70 -12.97
C TRP A 163 -38.13 -5.60 -11.45
N SER A 164 -39.10 -6.22 -10.76
CA SER A 164 -39.17 -6.14 -9.29
C SER A 164 -37.95 -6.72 -8.63
N PHE A 165 -37.45 -7.86 -9.15
CA PHE A 165 -36.22 -8.50 -8.67
C PHE A 165 -34.99 -7.58 -8.83
N LEU A 166 -34.87 -6.88 -9.95
CA LEU A 166 -33.79 -5.93 -10.20
C LEU A 166 -33.78 -4.78 -9.17
N VAL A 167 -34.94 -4.21 -8.91
CA VAL A 167 -35.10 -3.12 -7.93
C VAL A 167 -34.66 -3.58 -6.54
N VAL A 168 -35.07 -4.78 -6.12
CA VAL A 168 -34.69 -5.36 -4.83
C VAL A 168 -33.16 -5.57 -4.76
N MET A 169 -32.56 -6.16 -5.77
CA MET A 169 -31.10 -6.42 -5.80
C MET A 169 -30.27 -5.13 -5.77
N ILE A 170 -30.66 -4.13 -6.55
CA ILE A 170 -30.01 -2.81 -6.55
C ILE A 170 -30.15 -2.14 -5.19
N SER A 171 -31.34 -2.19 -4.58
CA SER A 171 -31.60 -1.61 -3.25
C SER A 171 -30.72 -2.25 -2.16
N ILE A 172 -30.65 -3.59 -2.13
CA ILE A 172 -29.80 -4.33 -1.19
C ILE A 172 -28.34 -3.95 -1.40
N THR A 173 -27.87 -3.92 -2.65
CA THR A 173 -26.47 -3.58 -2.95
C THR A 173 -26.11 -2.15 -2.54
N LEU A 174 -27.04 -1.22 -2.72
CA LEU A 174 -26.88 0.17 -2.31
C LEU A 174 -26.76 0.28 -0.78
N VAL A 175 -27.67 -0.39 -0.03
CA VAL A 175 -27.60 -0.44 1.43
C VAL A 175 -26.28 -1.04 1.92
N MET A 176 -25.87 -2.18 1.34
CA MET A 176 -24.62 -2.82 1.70
C MET A 176 -23.39 -1.94 1.39
N SER A 177 -23.44 -1.18 0.29
CA SER A 177 -22.38 -0.23 -0.07
C SER A 177 -22.27 0.91 0.96
N VAL A 178 -23.39 1.41 1.46
CA VAL A 178 -23.43 2.43 2.52
C VAL A 178 -22.86 1.87 3.83
N VAL A 179 -23.27 0.68 4.23
CA VAL A 179 -22.74 0.00 5.44
C VAL A 179 -21.23 -0.22 5.32
N ALA A 180 -20.75 -0.72 4.16
CA ALA A 180 -19.34 -0.90 3.89
C ALA A 180 -18.55 0.42 3.96
N TYR A 181 -19.12 1.53 3.48
CA TYR A 181 -18.52 2.86 3.59
C TYR A 181 -18.29 3.27 5.05
N PHE A 182 -19.33 3.18 5.88
CA PHE A 182 -19.22 3.57 7.29
C PHE A 182 -18.30 2.68 8.10
N THR A 183 -18.34 1.36 7.88
CA THR A 183 -17.44 0.39 8.55
C THR A 183 -16.00 0.61 8.17
N THR A 184 -15.68 0.78 6.88
CA THR A 184 -14.32 1.04 6.40
C THR A 184 -13.78 2.39 6.92
N ARG A 185 -14.64 3.42 6.97
CA ARG A 185 -14.28 4.73 7.52
C ARG A 185 -13.98 4.66 9.01
N LYS A 186 -14.76 3.91 9.78
CA LYS A 186 -14.53 3.69 11.22
C LYS A 186 -13.22 2.94 11.44
N LEU A 187 -13.03 1.83 10.75
CA LEU A 187 -11.80 1.01 10.84
C LEU A 187 -10.54 1.83 10.49
N GLY A 188 -10.60 2.67 9.45
CA GLY A 188 -9.50 3.55 9.08
C GLY A 188 -9.11 4.54 10.18
N LYS A 189 -10.10 5.11 10.90
CA LYS A 189 -9.85 6.00 12.05
C LYS A 189 -9.21 5.25 13.23
N ASP A 190 -9.68 4.03 13.50
CA ASP A 190 -9.18 3.24 14.63
C ASP A 190 -7.73 2.80 14.38
N ILE A 191 -7.39 2.37 13.16
CA ILE A 191 -6.00 2.06 12.75
C ILE A 191 -5.10 3.31 12.86
N GLU A 192 -5.58 4.49 12.46
CA GLU A 192 -4.80 5.72 12.60
C GLU A 192 -4.54 6.08 14.07
N ARG A 193 -5.52 5.85 14.96
CA ARG A 193 -5.35 6.04 16.41
C ARG A 193 -4.31 5.07 16.99
N VAL A 194 -4.38 3.79 16.64
CA VAL A 194 -3.41 2.78 17.09
C VAL A 194 -2.01 3.15 16.64
N ASN A 195 -1.83 3.49 15.36
CA ASN A 195 -0.52 3.89 14.83
C ASN A 195 0.05 5.15 15.53
N ARG A 196 -0.80 6.13 15.85
CA ARG A 196 -0.36 7.32 16.62
C ARG A 196 0.04 6.95 18.03
N TYR A 197 -0.74 6.09 18.68
CA TYR A 197 -0.44 5.63 20.03
C TYR A 197 0.87 4.84 20.09
N GLU A 198 1.12 3.93 19.14
CA GLU A 198 2.37 3.20 19.03
C GLU A 198 3.57 4.13 18.79
N ALA A 199 3.44 5.10 17.89
CA ALA A 199 4.50 6.10 17.64
C ALA A 199 4.79 6.95 18.89
N GLU A 200 3.77 7.33 19.66
CA GLU A 200 3.93 8.08 20.90
C GLU A 200 4.58 7.23 22.01
N GLN A 201 4.19 5.96 22.14
CA GLN A 201 4.79 5.01 23.07
C GLN A 201 6.28 4.81 22.77
N GLU A 202 6.64 4.61 21.49
CA GLU A 202 8.03 4.45 21.09
C GLU A 202 8.85 5.73 21.35
N ARG A 203 8.29 6.91 21.06
CA ARG A 203 8.91 8.20 21.39
C ARG A 203 9.14 8.35 22.90
N ASN A 204 8.17 7.97 23.73
CA ASN A 204 8.28 8.03 25.19
C ASN A 204 9.30 7.01 25.71
N ARG A 205 9.38 5.82 25.12
CA ARG A 205 10.39 4.81 25.43
C ARG A 205 11.81 5.33 25.16
N LEU A 206 12.02 5.91 23.98
CA LEU A 206 13.32 6.51 23.61
C LEU A 206 13.71 7.66 24.54
N LYS A 207 12.75 8.52 24.91
CA LYS A 207 13.00 9.60 25.89
C LYS A 207 13.42 9.05 27.25
N ARG A 208 12.75 8.01 27.76
CA ARG A 208 13.10 7.36 29.03
C ARG A 208 14.48 6.72 28.97
N GLN A 209 14.82 6.04 27.90
CA GLN A 209 16.15 5.47 27.71
C GLN A 209 17.23 6.55 27.72
N LEU A 210 17.01 7.67 27.02
CA LEU A 210 17.91 8.81 27.01
C LEU A 210 18.13 9.35 28.44
N THR A 211 17.05 9.62 29.17
CA THR A 211 17.13 10.11 30.56
C THR A 211 17.88 9.16 31.48
N ASN A 212 17.62 7.87 31.39
CA ASN A 212 18.30 6.86 32.20
C ASN A 212 19.81 6.81 31.88
N ASN A 213 20.16 6.83 30.60
CA ASN A 213 21.58 6.81 30.20
C ASN A 213 22.32 8.06 30.61
N ILE A 214 21.68 9.26 30.49
CA ILE A 214 22.24 10.52 30.99
C ILE A 214 22.50 10.42 32.49
N ASN A 215 21.53 9.98 33.30
CA ASN A 215 21.71 9.86 34.73
C ASN A 215 22.86 8.91 35.10
N HIS A 216 23.04 7.82 34.39
CA HIS A 216 24.16 6.89 34.60
C HIS A 216 25.50 7.52 34.26
N GLU A 217 25.61 8.20 33.11
CA GLU A 217 26.86 8.86 32.67
C GLU A 217 27.22 10.12 33.51
N LEU A 218 26.21 10.78 34.11
CA LEU A 218 26.45 11.89 35.06
C LEU A 218 26.89 11.38 36.43
N LYS A 219 26.31 10.28 36.94
CA LYS A 219 26.59 9.75 38.26
C LYS A 219 28.06 9.36 38.44
N THR A 220 28.69 8.81 37.42
CA THR A 220 30.07 8.30 37.48
C THR A 220 31.12 9.42 37.74
N PRO A 221 31.18 10.51 36.92
CA PRO A 221 32.13 11.59 37.16
C PRO A 221 31.83 12.32 38.46
N VAL A 222 30.55 12.53 38.81
CA VAL A 222 30.16 13.18 40.08
C VAL A 222 30.69 12.39 41.28
N ALA A 223 30.47 11.06 41.32
CA ALA A 223 30.97 10.20 42.39
C ALA A 223 32.51 10.20 42.44
N SER A 224 33.20 10.22 41.29
CA SER A 224 34.68 10.32 41.26
C SER A 224 35.19 11.62 41.84
N ILE A 225 34.57 12.76 41.47
CA ILE A 225 34.90 14.08 42.00
C ILE A 225 34.66 14.07 43.51
N GLN A 226 33.54 13.57 43.99
CA GLN A 226 33.20 13.52 45.40
C GLN A 226 34.25 12.73 46.21
N VAL A 227 34.61 11.53 45.76
CA VAL A 227 35.64 10.69 46.43
C VAL A 227 37.01 11.41 46.47
N CYS A 228 37.42 12.05 45.37
CA CYS A 228 38.66 12.81 45.35
C CYS A 228 38.66 13.98 46.36
N LEU A 229 37.54 14.75 46.40
CA LEU A 229 37.36 15.86 47.32
C LEU A 229 37.29 15.38 48.79
N GLU A 230 36.55 14.31 49.10
CA GLU A 230 36.49 13.72 50.44
C GLU A 230 37.87 13.26 50.90
N THR A 231 38.68 12.65 50.01
CA THR A 231 40.06 12.25 50.30
C THR A 231 40.95 13.45 50.60
N LEU A 232 40.85 14.53 49.82
CA LEU A 232 41.61 15.78 50.03
C LEU A 232 41.24 16.47 51.35
N LEU A 233 39.97 16.36 51.78
CA LEU A 233 39.44 16.99 53.01
C LEU A 233 39.59 16.12 54.26
N SER A 234 39.94 14.83 54.12
CA SER A 234 39.98 13.87 55.24
C SER A 234 41.10 14.12 56.27
N GLY A 235 41.98 15.10 56.06
CA GLY A 235 43.08 15.37 56.91
C GLY A 235 44.24 14.36 56.92
N ILE A 236 44.18 13.37 56.05
CA ILE A 236 45.24 12.38 55.82
C ILE A 236 46.44 13.08 55.23
N ASN A 237 47.62 12.78 55.74
CA ASN A 237 48.86 13.36 55.25
C ASN A 237 49.24 12.79 53.89
N LEU A 238 48.75 13.43 52.80
CA LEU A 238 49.02 13.04 51.41
C LEU A 238 50.31 13.65 50.91
N SER A 239 51.12 12.93 50.14
CA SER A 239 52.23 13.54 49.42
C SER A 239 51.68 14.59 48.42
N GLU A 240 52.51 15.58 48.09
CA GLU A 240 52.12 16.63 47.15
C GLU A 240 51.80 16.10 45.78
N GLU A 241 52.51 15.07 45.31
CA GLU A 241 52.21 14.33 44.06
C GLU A 241 50.79 13.69 44.10
N LYS A 242 50.41 13.08 45.20
CA LYS A 242 49.09 12.45 45.35
C LYS A 242 47.96 13.49 45.44
N ARG A 243 48.23 14.61 46.06
CA ARG A 243 47.30 15.75 46.12
C ARG A 243 47.06 16.30 44.71
N GLN A 244 48.13 16.52 43.96
CA GLN A 244 48.10 17.02 42.60
C GLN A 244 47.33 16.01 41.69
N GLU A 245 47.60 14.70 41.78
CA GLU A 245 46.87 13.66 41.03
C GLU A 245 45.35 13.71 41.30
N LEU A 246 44.92 13.89 42.57
CA LEU A 246 43.52 13.99 42.93
C LEU A 246 42.85 15.25 42.35
N ILE A 247 43.55 16.38 42.35
CA ILE A 247 43.10 17.66 41.78
C ILE A 247 42.93 17.50 40.25
N GLU A 248 43.91 16.95 39.56
CA GLU A 248 43.86 16.70 38.12
C GLU A 248 42.72 15.75 37.76
N ARG A 249 42.48 14.73 38.59
CA ARG A 249 41.38 13.81 38.42
C ARG A 249 40.00 14.49 38.60
N CYS A 250 39.89 15.41 39.57
CA CYS A 250 38.71 16.26 39.74
C CYS A 250 38.48 17.14 38.51
N TYR A 251 39.52 17.79 38.04
CA TYR A 251 39.48 18.68 36.87
C TYR A 251 39.03 17.90 35.60
N THR A 252 39.65 16.77 35.34
CA THR A 252 39.32 15.91 34.17
C THR A 252 37.87 15.44 34.21
N ASN A 253 37.35 15.01 35.39
CA ASN A 253 35.96 14.59 35.52
C ASN A 253 35.00 15.78 35.39
N ASN A 254 35.34 16.97 35.85
CA ASN A 254 34.55 18.19 35.68
C ASN A 254 34.45 18.59 34.20
N GLU A 255 35.54 18.56 33.44
CA GLU A 255 35.56 18.83 32.02
C GLU A 255 34.71 17.79 31.23
N ARG A 256 34.78 16.52 31.63
CA ARG A 256 33.92 15.50 31.08
C ARG A 256 32.41 15.77 31.33
N LEU A 257 32.09 16.21 32.57
CA LEU A 257 30.72 16.57 32.94
C LEU A 257 30.20 17.73 32.10
N ARG A 258 31.04 18.77 31.92
CA ARG A 258 30.73 19.94 31.11
C ARG A 258 30.44 19.58 29.66
N ARG A 259 31.27 18.71 29.05
CA ARG A 259 31.03 18.21 27.67
C ARG A 259 29.74 17.43 27.59
N LEU A 260 29.47 16.51 28.53
CA LEU A 260 28.25 15.73 28.55
C LEU A 260 27.00 16.59 28.62
N LEU A 261 26.99 17.64 29.46
CA LEU A 261 25.90 18.60 29.58
C LEU A 261 25.69 19.40 28.29
N ALA A 262 26.77 19.81 27.62
CA ALA A 262 26.70 20.50 26.33
C ALA A 262 26.11 19.60 25.25
N ASP A 263 26.55 18.34 25.14
CA ASP A 263 26.06 17.34 24.19
C ASP A 263 24.57 17.04 24.38
N VAL A 264 24.14 16.84 25.63
CA VAL A 264 22.73 16.61 25.99
C VAL A 264 21.88 17.82 25.61
N SER A 265 22.35 19.04 25.95
CA SER A 265 21.66 20.29 25.62
C SER A 265 21.50 20.45 24.10
N LEU A 266 22.53 20.11 23.32
CA LEU A 266 22.51 20.18 21.86
C LEU A 266 21.51 19.19 21.27
N ILE A 267 21.51 17.93 21.72
CA ILE A 267 20.56 16.91 21.28
C ILE A 267 19.13 17.31 21.61
N THR A 268 18.87 17.80 22.83
CA THR A 268 17.53 18.22 23.26
C THR A 268 17.00 19.37 22.40
N ARG A 269 17.84 20.40 22.13
CA ARG A 269 17.43 21.49 21.23
C ARG A 269 17.09 21.02 19.81
N MET A 270 17.86 20.07 19.27
CA MET A 270 17.57 19.52 17.94
C MET A 270 16.29 18.67 17.92
N GLU A 271 15.91 18.03 19.04
CA GLU A 271 14.67 17.23 19.13
C GLU A 271 13.40 18.05 19.35
N ASP A 272 13.48 19.13 20.14
CA ASP A 272 12.31 19.94 20.50
C ASP A 272 11.82 20.88 19.39
N GLY A 273 12.52 20.96 18.29
CA GLY A 273 12.08 21.62 17.07
C GLY A 273 13.12 22.51 16.42
N SER A 274 13.35 22.27 15.15
CA SER A 274 14.24 23.03 14.26
C SER A 274 13.87 24.52 14.11
N ALA A 275 12.67 24.92 14.55
CA ALA A 275 12.17 26.30 14.42
C ALA A 275 12.89 27.31 15.32
N LEU A 276 13.61 26.87 16.36
CA LEU A 276 14.35 27.72 17.28
C LEU A 276 15.85 27.85 16.91
N ILE A 277 16.34 27.04 15.98
CA ILE A 277 17.74 27.05 15.54
C ILE A 277 17.81 27.82 14.24
N GLY A 278 18.37 29.03 14.28
CA GLY A 278 18.56 29.88 13.11
C GLY A 278 19.49 29.22 12.09
N LYS A 279 19.19 29.42 10.83
CA LYS A 279 20.06 29.09 9.70
C LYS A 279 20.60 30.38 9.11
N GLU A 280 21.83 30.32 8.67
CA GLU A 280 22.53 31.43 8.00
C GLU A 280 23.44 30.87 6.91
N ARG A 281 23.98 31.74 6.09
CA ARG A 281 24.93 31.38 5.05
C ARG A 281 26.28 30.97 5.67
N VAL A 282 26.66 29.71 5.51
CA VAL A 282 27.84 29.10 6.11
C VAL A 282 28.80 28.65 5.01
N VAL A 283 30.06 29.05 5.13
CA VAL A 283 31.16 28.57 4.28
C VAL A 283 31.79 27.36 4.98
N ILE A 284 31.68 26.18 4.40
CA ILE A 284 32.19 24.93 5.00
C ILE A 284 33.72 24.96 5.08
N ASN A 285 34.37 25.56 4.10
CA ASN A 285 35.82 25.68 4.06
C ASN A 285 36.35 26.36 5.34
N ASP A 286 35.72 27.45 5.78
CA ASP A 286 36.14 28.18 7.00
C ASP A 286 36.06 27.29 8.26
N ILE A 287 35.02 26.46 8.35
CA ILE A 287 34.86 25.51 9.47
C ILE A 287 35.95 24.44 9.45
N ILE A 288 36.31 23.92 8.25
CA ILE A 288 37.38 22.94 8.10
C ILE A 288 38.73 23.57 8.50
N ASP A 289 38.96 24.84 8.12
CA ASP A 289 40.17 25.58 8.48
C ASP A 289 40.26 25.84 9.99
N GLU A 290 39.12 26.12 10.68
CA GLU A 290 39.07 26.19 12.14
C GLU A 290 39.49 24.87 12.80
N VAL A 291 38.95 23.74 12.31
CA VAL A 291 39.29 22.39 12.80
C VAL A 291 40.76 22.07 12.54
N ALA A 292 41.30 22.48 11.40
CA ALA A 292 42.74 22.33 11.09
C ALA A 292 43.62 23.08 12.11
N LYS A 293 43.26 24.33 12.43
CA LYS A 293 43.96 25.13 13.43
C LYS A 293 43.87 24.51 14.83
N GLU A 294 42.70 23.99 15.22
CA GLU A 294 42.53 23.28 16.51
C GLU A 294 43.45 22.03 16.57
N LEU A 295 43.61 21.29 15.49
CA LEU A 295 44.52 20.15 15.39
C LEU A 295 45.99 20.55 15.52
N GLU A 296 46.38 21.68 14.93
CA GLU A 296 47.76 22.21 15.03
C GLU A 296 48.17 22.61 16.44
N MET A 297 47.19 22.99 17.29
CA MET A 297 47.43 23.36 18.70
C MET A 297 47.63 22.15 19.61
N LEU A 298 47.37 20.94 19.17
CA LEU A 298 47.58 19.71 19.93
C LEU A 298 49.08 19.38 20.08
N PRO A 299 49.47 18.67 21.16
CA PRO A 299 50.81 18.10 21.29
C PRO A 299 51.16 17.20 20.07
N GLU A 300 52.44 17.13 19.69
CA GLU A 300 52.89 16.39 18.50
C GLU A 300 52.48 14.91 18.50
N ASP A 301 52.45 14.28 19.67
CA ASP A 301 52.09 12.88 19.87
C ASP A 301 50.60 12.60 19.72
N GLU A 302 49.72 13.61 19.88
CA GLU A 302 48.26 13.53 19.71
C GLU A 302 47.78 14.11 18.38
N ARG A 303 48.66 14.78 17.62
CA ARG A 303 48.30 15.48 16.38
C ARG A 303 48.12 14.53 15.21
N LEU A 304 46.93 14.63 14.55
CA LEU A 304 46.66 14.01 13.25
C LEU A 304 46.91 15.02 12.13
N LEU A 305 47.41 14.52 10.99
CA LEU A 305 47.58 15.31 9.78
C LEU A 305 46.26 15.37 9.01
N LEU A 306 45.76 16.60 8.83
CA LEU A 306 44.55 16.84 8.06
C LEU A 306 44.87 17.10 6.58
N HIS A 307 44.30 16.31 5.69
CA HIS A 307 44.37 16.44 4.24
C HIS A 307 42.99 16.84 3.71
N THR A 308 42.89 17.97 3.00
CA THR A 308 41.63 18.45 2.44
C THR A 308 41.72 18.51 0.92
N ASP A 309 40.62 18.12 0.25
CA ASP A 309 40.43 18.23 -1.18
C ASP A 309 39.13 19.04 -1.46
N PHE A 310 39.20 20.32 -1.11
CA PHE A 310 38.16 21.32 -1.30
C PHE A 310 38.70 22.42 -2.22
N SER A 311 38.59 22.18 -3.55
CA SER A 311 39.04 23.14 -4.56
C SER A 311 38.11 24.34 -4.69
N ASP A 312 36.83 24.16 -4.40
CA ASP A 312 35.80 25.17 -4.51
C ASP A 312 35.25 25.59 -3.16
N GLU A 313 34.78 26.84 -3.07
CA GLU A 313 34.07 27.31 -1.88
C GLU A 313 32.69 26.65 -1.79
N VAL A 314 32.41 25.98 -0.70
CA VAL A 314 31.14 25.28 -0.46
C VAL A 314 30.30 26.08 0.53
N ILE A 315 29.20 26.63 0.02
CA ILE A 315 28.27 27.46 0.80
C ILE A 315 26.96 26.70 0.96
N ILE A 316 26.44 26.67 2.19
CA ILE A 316 25.13 26.09 2.51
C ILE A 316 24.33 27.02 3.41
N ASP A 317 22.99 26.87 3.39
CA ASP A 317 22.08 27.51 4.35
C ASP A 317 21.94 26.61 5.58
N GLY A 318 22.64 26.95 6.66
CA GLY A 318 22.77 26.07 7.80
C GLY A 318 23.07 26.77 9.11
N ASN A 319 23.26 26.00 10.18
CA ASN A 319 23.69 26.49 11.46
C ASN A 319 25.20 26.22 11.65
N PRO A 320 26.05 27.25 11.79
CA PRO A 320 27.51 27.08 11.84
C PRO A 320 27.96 26.22 13.02
N SER A 321 27.32 26.35 14.19
CA SER A 321 27.63 25.54 15.37
C SER A 321 27.33 24.05 15.15
N LEU A 322 26.22 23.71 14.49
CA LEU A 322 25.86 22.31 14.18
C LEU A 322 26.80 21.74 13.11
N ILE A 323 27.11 22.50 12.06
CA ILE A 323 28.05 22.05 11.03
C ILE A 323 29.44 21.86 11.63
N GLY A 324 29.92 22.83 12.44
CA GLY A 324 31.17 22.70 13.16
C GLY A 324 31.21 21.47 14.07
N SER A 325 30.08 21.14 14.72
CA SER A 325 30.00 19.94 15.55
C SER A 325 30.14 18.63 14.75
N ILE A 326 29.76 18.60 13.46
CA ILE A 326 29.99 17.42 12.61
C ILE A 326 31.48 17.15 12.49
N PHE A 327 32.24 18.15 12.04
CA PHE A 327 33.68 17.97 11.81
C PHE A 327 34.46 17.77 13.11
N ARG A 328 34.15 18.53 14.18
CA ARG A 328 34.81 18.34 15.48
C ARG A 328 34.60 16.97 16.06
N ASN A 329 33.35 16.45 16.08
CA ASN A 329 33.07 15.12 16.62
C ASN A 329 33.74 13.99 15.80
N LEU A 330 33.77 14.11 14.46
CA LEU A 330 34.49 13.15 13.62
C LEU A 330 35.99 13.17 13.87
N THR A 331 36.57 14.38 14.00
CA THR A 331 37.97 14.58 14.28
C THR A 331 38.35 14.06 15.67
N GLU A 332 37.57 14.40 16.72
CA GLU A 332 37.79 13.91 18.09
C GLU A 332 37.70 12.36 18.14
N ASN A 333 36.80 11.75 17.40
CA ASN A 333 36.73 10.29 17.27
C ASN A 333 37.99 9.73 16.62
N ALA A 334 38.49 10.34 15.56
CA ALA A 334 39.73 9.91 14.91
C ALA A 334 40.90 10.00 15.87
N ILE A 335 41.11 11.12 16.62
CA ILE A 335 42.16 11.28 17.63
C ILE A 335 42.03 10.20 18.73
N ALA A 336 40.83 10.02 19.26
CA ALA A 336 40.64 9.15 20.40
C ALA A 336 40.73 7.65 20.08
N TYR A 337 40.30 7.22 18.90
CA TYR A 337 40.02 5.80 18.64
C TYR A 337 40.64 5.21 17.38
N SER A 338 41.09 6.03 16.40
CA SER A 338 41.57 5.49 15.13
C SER A 338 42.92 4.76 15.30
N GLU A 339 43.82 5.24 16.16
CA GLU A 339 45.22 4.82 16.24
C GLU A 339 45.98 5.10 14.91
N GLY A 340 45.39 5.93 14.03
CA GLY A 340 45.94 6.42 12.80
C GLY A 340 46.74 7.69 12.95
N ARG A 341 47.19 8.26 11.82
CA ARG A 341 47.93 9.55 11.81
C ARG A 341 47.35 10.57 10.84
N ASN A 342 46.40 10.14 9.95
CA ASN A 342 45.88 10.99 8.91
C ASN A 342 44.35 11.04 8.93
N ILE A 343 43.83 12.25 8.67
CA ILE A 343 42.42 12.51 8.38
C ILE A 343 42.33 13.06 6.96
N TYR A 344 41.36 12.56 6.18
CA TYR A 344 41.10 13.04 4.83
C TYR A 344 39.67 13.56 4.75
N ILE A 345 39.50 14.81 4.27
CA ILE A 345 38.18 15.40 4.02
C ILE A 345 38.12 15.75 2.55
N SER A 346 37.19 15.11 1.82
CA SER A 346 37.04 15.27 0.38
C SER A 346 35.63 15.70 0.00
N LEU A 347 35.53 16.62 -0.95
CA LEU A 347 34.27 17.02 -1.57
C LEU A 347 33.97 16.09 -2.73
N LEU A 348 32.94 15.25 -2.59
CA LEU A 348 32.56 14.27 -3.63
C LEU A 348 31.60 14.84 -4.66
N GLU A 349 30.71 15.74 -4.24
CA GLU A 349 29.67 16.32 -5.08
C GLU A 349 29.30 17.69 -4.53
N ASN A 350 29.16 18.68 -5.43
CA ASN A 350 28.73 20.02 -5.10
C ASN A 350 27.80 20.52 -6.21
N ASN A 351 26.49 20.42 -6.00
CA ASN A 351 25.50 20.89 -6.97
C ASN A 351 24.54 21.92 -6.33
N GLU A 352 23.52 22.36 -7.07
CA GLU A 352 22.56 23.38 -6.60
C GLU A 352 21.69 22.92 -5.41
N LYS A 353 21.55 21.61 -5.17
CA LYS A 353 20.64 21.06 -4.15
C LYS A 353 21.35 20.57 -2.91
N LEU A 354 22.58 20.05 -3.06
CA LEU A 354 23.32 19.44 -1.97
C LEU A 354 24.83 19.48 -2.21
N CYS A 355 25.59 19.37 -1.13
CA CYS A 355 26.96 18.94 -1.15
C CYS A 355 27.11 17.58 -0.48
N ARG A 356 28.04 16.75 -1.00
CA ARG A 356 28.40 15.45 -0.42
C ARG A 356 29.85 15.46 -0.02
N ILE A 357 30.08 15.18 1.25
CA ILE A 357 31.40 15.23 1.87
C ILE A 357 31.76 13.84 2.37
N ARG A 358 33.02 13.48 2.21
CA ARG A 358 33.61 12.28 2.77
C ARG A 358 34.64 12.67 3.81
N PHE A 359 34.55 12.06 4.97
CA PHE A 359 35.53 12.17 6.06
C PHE A 359 36.09 10.77 6.31
N GLU A 360 37.41 10.64 6.33
CA GLU A 360 38.09 9.34 6.50
C GLU A 360 39.25 9.48 7.50
N ASP A 361 39.45 8.44 8.30
CA ASP A 361 40.71 8.24 9.05
C ASP A 361 41.46 7.02 8.50
N ASP A 362 42.76 6.95 8.78
CA ASP A 362 43.63 5.83 8.38
C ASP A 362 43.91 4.83 9.49
N GLY A 363 43.02 4.79 10.50
CA GLY A 363 43.20 3.96 11.68
C GLY A 363 42.83 2.50 11.51
N LYS A 364 42.49 1.83 12.61
CA LYS A 364 42.17 0.39 12.65
C LYS A 364 40.79 0.02 12.19
N GLY A 365 39.84 0.99 12.09
CA GLY A 365 38.45 0.72 11.82
C GLY A 365 37.71 0.02 12.98
N VAL A 366 36.56 -0.60 12.68
CA VAL A 366 35.73 -1.34 13.65
C VAL A 366 35.21 -2.65 13.03
N GLU A 367 34.89 -3.64 13.88
CA GLU A 367 34.25 -4.86 13.38
C GLU A 367 32.87 -4.54 12.72
N GLN A 368 32.56 -5.28 11.66
CA GLN A 368 31.35 -5.07 10.85
C GLN A 368 30.05 -5.00 11.67
N LYS A 369 29.96 -5.81 12.72
CA LYS A 369 28.78 -5.85 13.62
C LYS A 369 28.53 -4.53 14.35
N HIS A 370 29.53 -3.67 14.51
CA HIS A 370 29.42 -2.39 15.23
C HIS A 370 29.02 -1.23 14.32
N LEU A 371 29.27 -1.32 13.00
CA LEU A 371 29.03 -0.22 12.05
C LEU A 371 27.58 0.31 12.11
N SER A 372 26.58 -0.57 12.17
CA SER A 372 25.16 -0.20 12.22
C SER A 372 24.77 0.55 13.51
N HIS A 373 25.53 0.36 14.57
CA HIS A 373 25.24 0.89 15.91
C HIS A 373 26.04 2.17 16.26
N LEU A 374 27.03 2.55 15.46
CA LEU A 374 27.92 3.66 15.77
C LEU A 374 27.20 5.00 15.98
N PHE A 375 26.06 5.20 15.34
CA PHE A 375 25.23 6.41 15.48
C PHE A 375 24.19 6.32 16.59
N GLU A 376 24.13 5.19 17.32
CA GLU A 376 23.24 5.08 18.48
C GLU A 376 23.79 5.86 19.67
N ARG A 377 22.90 6.50 20.43
CA ARG A 377 23.28 7.29 21.59
C ARG A 377 23.88 6.41 22.68
N PHE A 378 25.00 6.86 23.27
CA PHE A 378 25.76 6.15 24.31
C PHE A 378 26.34 4.82 23.85
N TYR A 379 26.29 4.51 22.55
CA TYR A 379 26.90 3.30 22.02
C TYR A 379 28.43 3.43 22.01
N ARG A 380 29.12 2.36 22.40
CA ARG A 380 30.59 2.26 22.43
C ARG A 380 31.01 0.85 22.11
N VAL A 381 31.99 0.70 21.24
CA VAL A 381 32.56 -0.60 20.86
C VAL A 381 33.26 -1.25 22.07
N ASP A 382 34.00 -0.46 22.87
CA ASP A 382 34.70 -0.90 24.09
C ASP A 382 34.40 0.05 25.25
N LYS A 383 33.61 -0.42 26.22
CA LYS A 383 33.15 0.36 27.39
C LYS A 383 34.27 0.71 28.37
N GLY A 384 35.35 -0.10 28.45
CA GLY A 384 36.44 0.10 29.38
C GLY A 384 37.42 1.18 28.89
N ARG A 385 37.94 1.03 27.70
CA ARG A 385 38.97 1.88 27.10
C ARG A 385 38.46 3.29 26.75
N SER A 386 37.19 3.36 26.31
CA SER A 386 36.58 4.65 25.97
C SER A 386 36.20 5.52 27.18
N ARG A 387 36.05 4.94 28.38
CA ARG A 387 35.89 5.71 29.62
C ARG A 387 37.17 6.45 30.01
N GLN A 388 38.33 5.82 29.83
CA GLN A 388 39.64 6.42 30.13
C GLN A 388 39.96 7.59 29.17
N LYS A 389 39.50 7.51 27.90
CA LYS A 389 39.68 8.55 26.89
C LYS A 389 38.60 9.64 26.89
N GLY A 390 37.70 9.67 27.88
CA GLY A 390 36.76 10.79 28.14
C GLY A 390 35.54 10.85 27.18
N GLY A 391 35.34 9.89 26.29
CA GLY A 391 34.22 9.92 25.32
C GLY A 391 32.85 9.85 26.00
N THR A 392 31.86 10.64 25.55
CA THR A 392 30.48 10.66 26.04
C THR A 392 29.60 9.57 25.39
N GLY A 393 29.98 9.07 24.21
CA GLY A 393 29.16 8.18 23.36
C GLY A 393 27.98 8.91 22.69
N LEU A 394 28.00 10.24 22.70
CA LEU A 394 27.00 11.09 22.05
C LEU A 394 27.50 11.72 20.74
N GLY A 395 28.81 11.83 20.55
CA GLY A 395 29.41 12.58 19.43
C GLY A 395 28.90 12.13 18.05
N LEU A 396 28.93 10.83 17.73
CA LEU A 396 28.42 10.34 16.44
C LEU A 396 26.88 10.46 16.31
N ALA A 397 26.14 10.38 17.40
CA ALA A 397 24.72 10.67 17.41
C ALA A 397 24.45 12.16 17.10
N ILE A 398 25.26 13.07 17.64
CA ILE A 398 25.22 14.51 17.31
C ILE A 398 25.51 14.72 15.83
N VAL A 399 26.54 14.08 15.29
CA VAL A 399 26.84 14.13 13.85
C VAL A 399 25.63 13.74 13.01
N LYS A 400 25.01 12.61 13.31
CA LYS A 400 23.82 12.15 12.59
C LYS A 400 22.66 13.13 12.67
N HIS A 401 22.38 13.67 13.86
CA HIS A 401 21.29 14.63 14.05
C HIS A 401 21.59 15.97 13.35
N ALA A 402 22.85 16.47 13.41
CA ALA A 402 23.25 17.68 12.72
C ALA A 402 23.12 17.55 11.19
N VAL A 403 23.54 16.43 10.62
CA VAL A 403 23.35 16.12 9.20
C VAL A 403 21.86 16.08 8.84
N GLN A 404 21.03 15.40 9.64
CA GLN A 404 19.58 15.32 9.43
C GLN A 404 18.88 16.68 9.55
N PHE A 405 19.32 17.54 10.46
CA PHE A 405 18.84 18.92 10.60
C PHE A 405 19.05 19.72 9.30
N HIS A 406 20.15 19.50 8.61
CA HIS A 406 20.46 20.10 7.31
C HIS A 406 19.89 19.29 6.12
N GLY A 407 18.89 18.43 6.34
CA GLY A 407 18.20 17.68 5.30
C GLY A 407 19.04 16.59 4.62
N GLY A 408 20.19 16.24 5.21
CA GLY A 408 21.12 15.27 4.68
C GLY A 408 20.97 13.85 5.23
N THR A 409 21.83 12.98 4.75
CA THR A 409 22.01 11.59 5.21
C THR A 409 23.48 11.33 5.50
N ILE A 410 23.77 10.39 6.41
CA ILE A 410 25.12 9.97 6.74
C ILE A 410 25.22 8.45 6.77
N THR A 411 26.34 7.92 6.27
CA THR A 411 26.69 6.51 6.30
C THR A 411 28.12 6.33 6.82
N VAL A 412 28.43 5.14 7.34
CA VAL A 412 29.77 4.79 7.81
C VAL A 412 30.15 3.41 7.29
N THR A 413 31.39 3.26 6.84
CA THR A 413 31.98 2.00 6.36
C THR A 413 33.44 1.92 6.81
N ASN A 414 34.00 0.70 6.88
CA ASN A 414 35.45 0.54 6.98
C ASN A 414 36.10 0.85 5.63
N ARG A 415 37.27 1.49 5.67
CA ARG A 415 38.13 1.65 4.48
C ARG A 415 38.83 0.33 4.13
N PRO A 416 39.09 0.05 2.84
CA PRO A 416 39.80 -1.16 2.40
C PRO A 416 41.19 -1.32 3.03
N ASN A 417 41.87 -0.19 3.29
CA ASN A 417 43.25 -0.16 3.81
C ASN A 417 43.32 0.18 5.32
N GLY A 418 42.20 0.01 6.03
CA GLY A 418 42.08 0.36 7.45
C GLY A 418 41.51 1.76 7.66
N GLY A 419 40.88 1.97 8.83
CA GLY A 419 40.18 3.20 9.21
C GLY A 419 38.70 3.20 8.89
N LEU A 420 38.04 4.27 9.29
CA LEU A 420 36.61 4.51 9.03
C LEU A 420 36.43 5.54 7.91
N ARG A 421 35.34 5.36 7.18
CA ARG A 421 34.86 6.28 6.15
C ARG A 421 33.45 6.70 6.49
N PHE A 422 33.24 8.00 6.69
CA PHE A 422 31.94 8.64 6.84
C PHE A 422 31.62 9.40 5.56
N GLU A 423 30.45 9.13 4.96
CA GLU A 423 29.94 9.90 3.82
C GLU A 423 28.61 10.53 4.21
N PHE A 424 28.51 11.84 4.05
CA PHE A 424 27.30 12.58 4.39
C PHE A 424 26.99 13.66 3.37
N THR A 425 25.69 14.00 3.32
CA THR A 425 25.17 15.08 2.48
C THR A 425 24.61 16.21 3.33
N LEU A 426 24.70 17.44 2.83
CA LEU A 426 24.04 18.61 3.42
C LEU A 426 23.27 19.32 2.30
N SER A 427 22.00 19.70 2.55
CA SER A 427 21.20 20.45 1.60
C SER A 427 21.65 21.90 1.54
N LYS A 428 21.60 22.49 0.33
CA LYS A 428 21.89 23.92 0.10
C LYS A 428 20.64 24.77 0.25
#